data_897dc6725b3cdbab6ebd79bdb4654267
#
_entry.id   897dc6725b3cdbab6ebd79bdb4654267
#
_cell.length_a   1.000
_cell.length_b   1.000
_cell.length_c   1.000
_cell.angle_alpha   90.00
_cell.angle_beta   90.00
_cell.angle_gamma   90.00
#
_symmetry.space_group_name_H-M   'P 1'
#
loop_
_entity.id
_entity.type
_entity.pdbx_description
1 polymer ?
#
loop_
_entity_poly.entity_id
_entity_poly.type
_entity_poly.pdbx_seq_one_letter_code
_entity_poly.pdbx_strand_id
1 'polypeptide(L)'
;MIGANRTGSLAEDMHLDVLDLRNFYYRTQLGRVAQRAIRDRVTALWPPMAGQTVAGYGFAVPLLRPYLAEARRVIALMPAPQGVMAWPAGQPNVAVLAEETLWPVPTGLVDKLVVMHGLETSERPGELLEECWRVLGPGGRAMAADTAPTTTVP
;
A
#
# COMPACT_ATOMS: atom_id res chain seq x y z
N MET A 1 28.77 -29.47 4.95
CA MET A 1 28.31 -29.24 4.66
C MET A 1 27.52 -28.29 4.62
N ILE A 2 27.21 -27.67 4.71
CA ILE A 2 26.29 -26.90 4.72
C ILE A 2 26.55 -25.63 4.38
N GLY A 3 27.11 -25.41 3.45
CA GLY A 3 27.32 -24.25 2.89
C GLY A 3 26.22 -23.50 2.54
N ALA A 4 25.48 -23.33 3.29
CA ALA A 4 24.33 -22.68 3.00
C ALA A 4 24.50 -21.44 2.28
N ASN A 5 24.02 -21.41 1.20
CA ASN A 5 23.82 -20.36 0.34
C ASN A 5 22.90 -19.32 0.95
N ARG A 6 23.44 -18.56 1.84
CA ARG A 6 22.69 -17.45 2.45
C ARG A 6 22.70 -16.19 1.61
N THR A 7 23.47 -16.15 0.55
CA THR A 7 23.52 -15.00 -0.33
C THR A 7 22.30 -14.87 -1.23
N GLY A 8 21.58 -15.96 -1.49
CA GLY A 8 20.32 -15.91 -2.22
C GLY A 8 19.15 -15.45 -1.38
N SER A 9 19.23 -15.63 -0.06
CA SER A 9 18.10 -15.32 0.79
C SER A 9 17.96 -13.83 1.13
N LEU A 10 19.05 -13.06 1.07
CA LEU A 10 18.98 -11.63 1.39
C LEU A 10 18.19 -10.82 0.34
N ALA A 11 18.24 -11.24 -0.91
CA ALA A 11 17.45 -10.58 -1.96
C ALA A 11 15.98 -11.02 -1.91
N GLU A 12 15.75 -12.28 -1.51
CA GLU A 12 14.39 -12.78 -1.31
C GLU A 12 13.75 -12.21 -0.05
N ASP A 13 14.54 -11.96 0.98
CA ASP A 13 14.06 -11.37 2.23
C ASP A 13 13.64 -9.88 2.07
N MET A 14 14.01 -9.23 0.96
CA MET A 14 13.59 -7.86 0.69
C MET A 14 12.19 -7.75 0.11
N HIS A 15 11.61 -8.86 -0.35
CA HIS A 15 10.25 -8.88 -0.88
C HIS A 15 9.31 -9.54 0.14
N LEU A 16 8.49 -8.72 0.75
CA LEU A 16 7.48 -9.22 1.69
C LEU A 16 6.31 -9.81 0.92
N ASP A 17 6.00 -11.08 1.20
CA ASP A 17 4.86 -11.77 0.61
C ASP A 17 3.56 -11.25 1.23
N VAL A 18 2.51 -11.15 0.42
CA VAL A 18 1.19 -10.69 0.88
C VAL A 18 0.62 -11.58 1.97
N LEU A 19 0.90 -12.89 1.94
CA LEU A 19 0.44 -13.81 2.98
C LEU A 19 1.16 -13.58 4.30
N ASP A 20 2.45 -13.30 4.27
CA ASP A 20 3.24 -12.99 5.46
C ASP A 20 2.79 -11.67 6.10
N LEU A 21 2.58 -10.65 5.28
CA LEU A 21 2.05 -9.37 5.75
C LEU A 21 0.65 -9.52 6.33
N ARG A 22 -0.21 -10.29 5.66
CA ARG A 22 -1.55 -10.57 6.15
C ARG A 22 -1.52 -11.30 7.48
N ASN A 23 -0.68 -12.32 7.61
CA ASN A 23 -0.52 -13.06 8.86
C ASN A 23 -0.03 -12.14 9.97
N PHE A 24 0.96 -11.30 9.70
CA PHE A 24 1.46 -10.35 10.69
C PHE A 24 0.35 -9.39 11.15
N TYR A 25 -0.28 -8.68 10.22
CA TYR A 25 -1.21 -7.60 10.56
C TYR A 25 -2.56 -8.08 11.09
N TYR A 26 -3.01 -9.27 10.71
CA TYR A 26 -4.34 -9.73 11.11
C TYR A 26 -4.33 -10.85 12.14
N ARG A 27 -3.22 -11.60 12.27
CA ARG A 27 -3.16 -12.75 13.17
C ARG A 27 -2.26 -12.57 14.37
N THR A 28 -1.33 -11.63 14.36
CA THR A 28 -0.51 -11.34 15.53
C THR A 28 -1.07 -10.17 16.32
N GLN A 29 -0.87 -10.18 17.62
CA GLN A 29 -1.32 -9.08 18.48
C GLN A 29 -0.57 -7.80 18.16
N LEU A 30 0.75 -7.88 17.97
CA LEU A 30 1.58 -6.73 17.61
C LEU A 30 1.15 -6.13 16.28
N GLY A 31 0.89 -6.96 15.29
CA GLY A 31 0.44 -6.51 13.98
C GLY A 31 -0.91 -5.83 14.00
N ARG A 32 -1.85 -6.35 14.81
CA ARG A 32 -3.17 -5.71 14.97
C ARG A 32 -3.06 -4.34 15.62
N VAL A 33 -2.20 -4.20 16.62
CA VAL A 33 -1.95 -2.92 17.27
C VAL A 33 -1.28 -1.96 16.29
N ALA A 34 -0.28 -2.43 15.55
CA ALA A 34 0.44 -1.60 14.58
C ALA A 34 -0.48 -1.09 13.47
N GLN A 35 -1.29 -1.97 12.86
CA GLN A 35 -2.20 -1.54 11.79
C GLN A 35 -3.24 -0.53 12.30
N ARG A 36 -3.75 -0.75 13.49
CA ARG A 36 -4.74 0.16 14.09
C ARG A 36 -4.14 1.53 14.34
N ALA A 37 -2.94 1.58 14.90
CA ALA A 37 -2.25 2.84 15.16
C ALA A 37 -1.97 3.61 13.88
N ILE A 38 -1.48 2.95 12.84
CA ILE A 38 -1.21 3.58 11.56
C ILE A 38 -2.52 4.07 10.92
N ARG A 39 -3.54 3.22 10.90
CA ARG A 39 -4.84 3.57 10.34
C ARG A 39 -5.46 4.77 11.04
N ASP A 40 -5.40 4.82 12.36
CA ASP A 40 -5.96 5.93 13.14
C ASP A 40 -5.24 7.24 12.81
N ARG A 41 -3.92 7.20 12.62
CA ARG A 41 -3.17 8.39 12.21
C ARG A 41 -3.52 8.84 10.79
N VAL A 42 -3.67 7.91 9.86
CA VAL A 42 -4.05 8.23 8.48
C VAL A 42 -5.45 8.85 8.45
N THR A 43 -6.41 8.26 9.14
CA THR A 43 -7.78 8.79 9.17
C THR A 43 -7.90 10.10 9.93
N ALA A 44 -7.01 10.37 10.90
CA ALA A 44 -6.96 11.66 11.56
C ALA A 44 -6.48 12.76 10.62
N LEU A 45 -5.49 12.47 9.77
CA LEU A 45 -4.97 13.41 8.77
C LEU A 45 -5.89 13.54 7.55
N TRP A 46 -6.47 12.42 7.13
CA TRP A 46 -7.35 12.34 5.97
C TRP A 46 -8.66 11.66 6.37
N PRO A 47 -9.60 12.39 6.93
CA PRO A 47 -10.92 11.82 7.25
C PRO A 47 -11.60 11.29 5.98
N PRO A 48 -12.35 10.17 6.06
CA PRO A 48 -13.12 9.67 4.93
C PRO A 48 -14.06 10.76 4.40
N MET A 49 -14.06 10.97 3.09
CA MET A 49 -14.86 11.99 2.44
C MET A 49 -15.49 11.43 1.17
N ALA A 50 -16.72 11.85 0.93
CA ALA A 50 -17.42 11.52 -0.31
C ALA A 50 -16.76 12.18 -1.52
N GLY A 51 -16.84 11.52 -2.67
CA GLY A 51 -16.39 12.08 -3.95
C GLY A 51 -14.90 11.98 -4.22
N GLN A 52 -14.11 11.39 -3.32
CA GLN A 52 -12.68 11.24 -3.51
C GLN A 52 -12.31 9.86 -4.07
N THR A 53 -11.27 9.83 -4.91
CA THR A 53 -10.60 8.60 -5.33
C THR A 53 -9.41 8.37 -4.44
N VAL A 54 -9.42 7.24 -3.71
CA VAL A 54 -8.38 6.87 -2.76
C VAL A 54 -7.69 5.62 -3.28
N ALA A 55 -6.37 5.67 -3.40
CA ALA A 55 -5.59 4.52 -3.85
C ALA A 55 -4.54 4.15 -2.80
N GLY A 56 -4.17 2.89 -2.79
CA GLY A 56 -3.08 2.39 -1.96
C GLY A 56 -2.15 1.54 -2.79
N TYR A 57 -0.87 1.59 -2.50
CA TYR A 57 0.16 0.77 -3.14
C TYR A 57 0.95 0.01 -2.09
N GLY A 58 1.25 -1.23 -2.38
CA GLY A 58 1.92 -2.14 -1.47
C GLY A 58 0.91 -2.95 -0.66
N PHE A 59 1.15 -3.10 0.63
CA PHE A 59 0.17 -3.71 1.53
C PHE A 59 -0.62 -2.62 2.24
N ALA A 60 -1.43 -1.89 1.48
CA ALA A 60 -2.15 -0.72 1.98
C ALA A 60 -3.60 -1.02 2.40
N VAL A 61 -4.08 -2.26 2.20
CA VAL A 61 -5.48 -2.61 2.48
C VAL A 61 -5.94 -2.28 3.91
N PRO A 62 -5.12 -2.45 4.97
CA PRO A 62 -5.56 -2.05 6.30
C PRO A 62 -5.89 -0.56 6.41
N LEU A 63 -5.22 0.26 5.61
CA LEU A 63 -5.39 1.72 5.62
C LEU A 63 -6.50 2.18 4.69
N LEU A 64 -6.87 1.37 3.70
CA LEU A 64 -7.93 1.69 2.75
C LEU A 64 -9.33 1.37 3.27
N ARG A 65 -9.43 0.46 4.24
CA ARG A 65 -10.73 0.00 4.74
C ARG A 65 -11.65 1.13 5.20
N PRO A 66 -11.20 2.16 5.94
CA PRO A 66 -12.09 3.25 6.35
C PRO A 66 -12.71 4.04 5.20
N TYR A 67 -12.10 3.99 4.01
CA TYR A 67 -12.53 4.78 2.86
C TYR A 67 -13.55 4.06 1.97
N LEU A 68 -13.75 2.76 2.17
CA LEU A 68 -14.62 1.95 1.30
C LEU A 68 -16.07 2.45 1.25
N ALA A 69 -16.59 2.95 2.36
CA ALA A 69 -18.00 3.32 2.46
C ALA A 69 -18.33 4.65 1.77
N GLU A 70 -17.42 5.62 1.83
CA GLU A 70 -17.71 6.99 1.41
C GLU A 70 -16.96 7.45 0.17
N ALA A 71 -15.79 6.90 -0.10
CA ALA A 71 -14.99 7.30 -1.25
C ALA A 71 -15.75 7.00 -2.55
N ARG A 72 -15.55 7.86 -3.54
CA ARG A 72 -16.06 7.62 -4.88
C ARG A 72 -15.48 6.34 -5.47
N ARG A 73 -14.20 6.10 -5.24
CA ARG A 73 -13.49 4.90 -5.70
C ARG A 73 -12.33 4.60 -4.78
N VAL A 74 -12.11 3.33 -4.49
CA VAL A 74 -10.93 2.83 -3.80
C VAL A 74 -10.21 1.87 -4.73
N ILE A 75 -8.89 2.01 -4.84
CA ILE A 75 -8.04 1.16 -5.68
C ILE A 75 -6.89 0.63 -4.83
N ALA A 76 -6.78 -0.69 -4.72
CA ALA A 76 -5.68 -1.33 -4.03
C ALA A 76 -4.69 -1.89 -5.05
N LEU A 77 -3.57 -1.20 -5.25
CA LEU A 77 -2.52 -1.59 -6.17
C LEU A 77 -1.54 -2.52 -5.45
N MET A 78 -1.53 -3.78 -5.83
CA MET A 78 -0.72 -4.81 -5.20
C MET A 78 0.50 -5.12 -6.05
N PRO A 79 1.73 -4.90 -5.53
CA PRO A 79 2.95 -5.17 -6.28
C PRO A 79 3.11 -6.65 -6.61
N ALA A 80 3.52 -6.95 -7.83
CA ALA A 80 3.71 -8.33 -8.29
C ALA A 80 4.60 -9.17 -7.36
N PRO A 81 5.74 -8.66 -6.86
CA PRO A 81 6.57 -9.44 -5.94
C PRO A 81 5.89 -9.80 -4.62
N GLN A 82 4.97 -8.99 -4.12
CA GLN A 82 4.20 -9.31 -2.92
C GLN A 82 3.07 -10.30 -3.20
N GLY A 83 2.58 -10.33 -4.44
CA GLY A 83 1.41 -11.09 -4.82
C GLY A 83 0.12 -10.28 -4.72
N VAL A 84 -0.94 -10.80 -5.32
CA VAL A 84 -2.24 -10.17 -5.33
C VAL A 84 -3.28 -11.06 -4.67
N MET A 85 -4.22 -10.45 -3.98
CA MET A 85 -5.37 -11.14 -3.44
C MET A 85 -6.62 -10.29 -3.63
N ALA A 86 -7.78 -10.94 -3.82
CA ALA A 86 -9.04 -10.21 -3.90
C ALA A 86 -9.31 -9.51 -2.57
N TRP A 87 -9.79 -8.28 -2.64
CA TRP A 87 -10.12 -7.49 -1.47
C TRP A 87 -11.13 -6.40 -1.84
N PRO A 88 -12.07 -6.03 -0.97
CA PRO A 88 -12.35 -6.63 0.33
C PRO A 88 -13.13 -7.95 0.23
N ALA A 89 -13.04 -8.75 1.29
CA ALA A 89 -13.75 -10.03 1.32
C ALA A 89 -15.27 -9.80 1.33
N GLY A 90 -16.00 -10.59 0.53
CA GLY A 90 -17.46 -10.50 0.47
C GLY A 90 -18.03 -9.27 -0.22
N GLN A 91 -17.19 -8.46 -0.87
CA GLN A 91 -17.59 -7.26 -1.59
C GLN A 91 -16.92 -7.23 -2.96
N PRO A 92 -17.34 -6.35 -3.88
CA PRO A 92 -16.68 -6.22 -5.17
C PRO A 92 -15.18 -5.94 -5.00
N ASN A 93 -14.37 -6.65 -5.77
CA ASN A 93 -12.92 -6.58 -5.67
C ASN A 93 -12.40 -5.21 -6.15
N VAL A 94 -11.55 -4.58 -5.36
CA VAL A 94 -10.87 -3.33 -5.72
C VAL A 94 -9.36 -3.52 -5.85
N ALA A 95 -8.87 -4.75 -5.70
CA ALA A 95 -7.45 -5.07 -5.77
C ALA A 95 -7.02 -5.31 -7.23
N VAL A 96 -5.85 -4.78 -7.58
CA VAL A 96 -5.27 -4.89 -8.91
C VAL A 96 -3.79 -5.21 -8.77
N LEU A 97 -3.32 -6.18 -9.55
CA LEU A 97 -1.89 -6.45 -9.65
C LEU A 97 -1.23 -5.31 -10.43
N ALA A 98 -0.17 -4.73 -9.89
CA ALA A 98 0.53 -3.61 -10.50
C ALA A 98 2.03 -3.86 -10.56
N GLU A 99 2.64 -3.46 -11.66
CA GLU A 99 4.09 -3.36 -11.74
C GLU A 99 4.54 -2.13 -10.96
N GLU A 100 5.73 -2.18 -10.42
CA GLU A 100 6.24 -1.15 -9.52
C GLU A 100 6.19 0.26 -10.13
N THR A 101 6.57 0.37 -11.40
CA THR A 101 6.73 1.66 -12.05
C THR A 101 5.74 1.92 -13.17
N LEU A 102 4.72 1.06 -13.30
CA LEU A 102 3.70 1.22 -14.33
C LEU A 102 2.35 0.77 -13.79
N TRP A 103 1.59 1.71 -13.27
CA TRP A 103 0.28 1.41 -12.66
C TRP A 103 -0.85 1.56 -13.67
N PRO A 104 -1.83 0.63 -13.65
CA PRO A 104 -3.01 0.73 -14.52
C PRO A 104 -4.02 1.76 -13.99
N VAL A 105 -3.55 2.97 -13.78
CA VAL A 105 -4.33 4.09 -13.25
C VAL A 105 -4.12 5.29 -14.14
N PRO A 106 -5.19 5.96 -14.60
CA PRO A 106 -5.05 7.16 -15.40
C PRO A 106 -4.28 8.27 -14.68
N THR A 107 -3.54 9.05 -15.44
CA THR A 107 -2.83 10.23 -14.92
C THR A 107 -3.82 11.20 -14.28
N GLY A 108 -3.51 11.65 -13.08
CA GLY A 108 -4.29 12.69 -12.41
C GLY A 108 -5.62 12.22 -11.80
N LEU A 109 -5.84 10.92 -11.67
CA LEU A 109 -7.10 10.38 -11.16
C LEU A 109 -7.21 10.41 -9.63
N VAL A 110 -6.11 10.26 -8.92
CA VAL A 110 -6.11 9.95 -7.49
C VAL A 110 -6.07 11.22 -6.63
N ASP A 111 -6.94 11.31 -5.65
CA ASP A 111 -6.96 12.41 -4.69
C ASP A 111 -6.10 12.13 -3.46
N LYS A 112 -6.12 10.89 -2.98
CA LYS A 112 -5.34 10.46 -1.83
C LYS A 112 -4.66 9.14 -2.15
N LEU A 113 -3.35 9.08 -1.97
CA LEU A 113 -2.54 7.89 -2.21
C LEU A 113 -1.81 7.50 -0.93
N VAL A 114 -1.96 6.26 -0.50
CA VAL A 114 -1.22 5.70 0.63
C VAL A 114 -0.27 4.63 0.12
N VAL A 115 0.98 4.69 0.52
CA VAL A 115 1.98 3.67 0.19
C VAL A 115 2.43 3.01 1.49
N MET A 116 2.28 1.69 1.57
CA MET A 116 2.68 0.91 2.73
C MET A 116 3.40 -0.36 2.27
N HIS A 117 4.61 -0.59 2.81
CA HIS A 117 5.48 -1.71 2.42
C HIS A 117 5.74 -1.75 0.91
N GLY A 118 5.95 -0.58 0.31
CA GLY A 118 6.25 -0.46 -1.11
C GLY A 118 7.55 0.27 -1.38
N LEU A 119 7.80 1.37 -0.68
CA LEU A 119 9.00 2.18 -0.91
C LEU A 119 10.27 1.52 -0.40
N GLU A 120 10.24 0.93 0.80
CA GLU A 120 11.41 0.33 1.41
C GLU A 120 11.89 -0.92 0.69
N THR A 121 11.03 -1.56 -0.08
CA THR A 121 11.38 -2.77 -0.85
C THR A 121 11.57 -2.49 -2.33
N SER A 122 11.48 -1.24 -2.74
CA SER A 122 11.56 -0.87 -4.15
C SER A 122 12.98 -0.99 -4.69
N GLU A 123 13.09 -1.59 -5.87
CA GLU A 123 14.36 -1.64 -6.61
C GLU A 123 14.61 -0.33 -7.37
N ARG A 124 13.55 0.43 -7.66
CA ARG A 124 13.60 1.69 -8.41
C ARG A 124 12.75 2.75 -7.73
N PRO A 125 13.16 3.20 -6.52
CA PRO A 125 12.32 4.10 -5.73
C PRO A 125 12.06 5.46 -6.40
N GLY A 126 13.00 5.97 -7.17
CA GLY A 126 12.79 7.21 -7.91
C GLY A 126 11.68 7.10 -8.94
N GLU A 127 11.69 6.02 -9.73
CA GLU A 127 10.64 5.77 -10.72
C GLU A 127 9.30 5.48 -10.07
N LEU A 128 9.31 4.79 -8.92
CA LEU A 128 8.10 4.55 -8.15
C LEU A 128 7.49 5.87 -7.67
N LEU A 129 8.30 6.79 -7.17
CA LEU A 129 7.83 8.11 -6.76
C LEU A 129 7.29 8.93 -7.94
N GLU A 130 7.89 8.81 -9.10
CA GLU A 130 7.37 9.45 -10.32
C GLU A 130 5.99 8.90 -10.68
N GLU A 131 5.79 7.60 -10.55
CA GLU A 131 4.49 6.98 -10.81
C GLU A 131 3.44 7.41 -9.79
N CYS A 132 3.82 7.49 -8.51
CA CYS A 132 2.97 8.07 -7.47
C CYS A 132 2.52 9.49 -7.84
N TRP A 133 3.46 10.30 -8.29
CA TRP A 133 3.19 11.69 -8.69
C TRP A 133 2.27 11.75 -9.91
N ARG A 134 2.51 10.89 -10.89
CA ARG A 134 1.72 10.85 -12.14
C ARG A 134 0.23 10.64 -11.89
N VAL A 135 -0.11 9.75 -10.97
CA VAL A 135 -1.52 9.40 -10.71
C VAL A 135 -2.25 10.44 -9.87
N LEU A 136 -1.54 11.31 -9.16
CA LEU A 136 -2.15 12.33 -8.33
C LEU A 136 -2.75 13.45 -9.16
N GLY A 137 -3.99 13.80 -8.88
CA GLY A 137 -4.70 14.92 -9.48
C GLY A 137 -4.36 16.24 -8.82
N PRO A 138 -4.95 17.36 -9.31
CA PRO A 138 -4.77 18.66 -8.70
C PRO A 138 -5.18 18.65 -7.23
N GLY A 139 -4.29 19.10 -6.35
CA GLY A 139 -4.52 19.04 -4.90
C GLY A 139 -4.42 17.64 -4.29
N GLY A 140 -4.03 16.65 -5.09
CA GLY A 140 -3.83 15.29 -4.62
C GLY A 140 -2.66 15.20 -3.65
N ARG A 141 -2.73 14.24 -2.71
CA ARG A 141 -1.71 14.06 -1.68
C ARG A 141 -1.35 12.60 -1.55
N ALA A 142 -0.06 12.36 -1.26
CA ALA A 142 0.45 11.02 -1.01
C ALA A 142 1.04 10.94 0.40
N MET A 143 0.93 9.75 0.99
CA MET A 143 1.46 9.45 2.31
C MET A 143 2.13 8.09 2.27
N ALA A 144 3.38 8.02 2.75
CA ALA A 144 4.06 6.75 2.98
C ALA A 144 3.89 6.35 4.44
N ALA A 145 3.48 5.11 4.66
CA ALA A 145 3.27 4.56 5.99
C ALA A 145 4.03 3.23 6.12
N ASP A 146 4.65 3.03 7.26
CA ASP A 146 5.26 1.77 7.65
C ASP A 146 5.12 1.61 9.16
N THR A 147 5.83 0.70 9.78
CA THR A 147 5.82 0.55 11.24
C THR A 147 6.59 1.66 11.96
N ALA A 148 7.30 2.50 11.21
CA ALA A 148 7.95 3.72 11.69
C ALA A 148 6.99 4.93 11.57
N PRO A 149 7.40 6.13 12.00
CA PRO A 149 6.56 7.33 11.87
C PRO A 149 6.15 7.60 10.42
N THR A 150 4.88 7.98 10.25
CA THR A 150 4.32 8.29 8.94
C THR A 150 4.96 9.55 8.36
N THR A 151 5.39 9.48 7.11
CA THR A 151 5.95 10.62 6.38
C THR A 151 4.95 11.08 5.31
N THR A 152 4.62 12.35 5.31
CA THR A 152 3.76 12.95 4.29
C THR A 152 4.62 13.61 3.23
N VAL A 153 4.33 13.33 1.97
CA VAL A 153 4.99 13.97 0.83
C VAL A 153 4.04 15.02 0.27
N PRO A 154 4.46 16.27 0.17
CA PRO A 154 3.60 17.32 -0.37
C PRO A 154 3.29 17.16 -1.85
#